data_9d053654beebc52bada8c623a6f2aa25
#
_entry.id   9d053654beebc52bada8c623a6f2aa25
#
_cell.length_a   1.000
_cell.length_b   1.000
_cell.length_c   1.000
_cell.angle_alpha   90.00
_cell.angle_beta   90.00
_cell.angle_gamma   90.00
#
_symmetry.space_group_name_H-M   'P 1'
#
loop_
_entity.id
_entity.type
_entity.pdbx_description
1 polymer ?
#
loop_
_entity_poly.entity_id
_entity_poly.type
_entity_poly.pdbx_seq_one_letter_code
_entity_poly.pdbx_strand_id
1 'polypeptide(L)' 'MESKKVFIYANDTEMSAKIEKLLRKKLVKSGLRVYEQLEADTALIICIGGDGTL' A
#
# COMPACT_ATOMS: atom_id res chain seq x y z
N MET A 1 -17.72 2.98 -12.41
CA MET A 1 -17.11 1.91 -11.63
C MET A 1 -16.29 2.47 -10.48
N GLU A 2 -16.47 1.91 -9.32
CA GLU A 2 -15.76 2.40 -8.15
C GLU A 2 -14.34 1.88 -8.11
N SER A 3 -13.41 2.76 -7.80
CA SER A 3 -12.02 2.35 -7.63
C SER A 3 -11.89 1.63 -6.28
N LYS A 4 -11.12 0.56 -6.27
CA LYS A 4 -10.87 -0.16 -5.03
C LYS A 4 -9.88 0.62 -4.18
N LYS A 5 -10.11 0.62 -2.89
CA LYS A 5 -9.24 1.30 -1.94
C LYS A 5 -8.16 0.33 -1.46
N VAL A 6 -6.93 0.81 -1.48
CA VAL A 6 -5.77 0.01 -1.06
C VAL A 6 -5.06 0.77 0.04
N PHE A 7 -4.74 0.07 1.12
CA PHE A 7 -3.96 0.64 2.20
C PHE A 7 -2.60 -0.02 2.23
N ILE A 8 -1.54 0.79 2.24
CA ILE A 8 -0.18 0.30 2.30
C ILE A 8 0.41 0.65 3.65
N TYR A 9 0.83 -0.37 4.39
CA TYR A 9 1.53 -0.21 5.65
C TYR A 9 3.00 -0.50 5.40
N ALA A 10 3.84 0.50 5.58
CA ALA A 10 5.27 0.37 5.34
C ALA A 10 6.05 0.68 6.60
N ASN A 11 7.13 -0.06 6.82
CA ASN A 11 8.04 0.22 7.91
C ASN A 11 8.73 1.56 7.70
N ASP A 12 9.27 2.08 8.79
CA ASP A 12 9.98 3.36 8.77
C ASP A 12 11.44 3.13 8.38
N THR A 13 11.66 2.51 7.23
CA THR A 13 13.00 2.26 6.69
C THR A 13 13.09 2.81 5.29
N GLU A 14 14.31 3.08 4.86
CA GLU A 14 14.54 3.61 3.51
C GLU A 14 14.09 2.61 2.44
N MET A 15 14.39 1.34 2.66
CA MET A 15 14.03 0.30 1.72
C MET A 15 12.52 0.19 1.57
N SER A 16 11.81 0.20 2.68
CA SER A 16 10.36 0.13 2.65
C SER A 16 9.76 1.34 1.94
N ALA A 17 10.33 2.52 2.15
CA ALA A 17 9.84 3.72 1.50
C ALA A 17 10.01 3.63 -0.02
N LYS A 18 11.12 3.08 -0.48
CA LYS A 18 11.35 2.91 -1.91
C LYS A 18 10.37 1.92 -2.52
N ILE A 19 10.16 0.82 -1.83
CA ILE A 19 9.22 -0.21 -2.30
C ILE A 19 7.82 0.35 -2.34
N GLU A 20 7.44 1.10 -1.31
CA GLU A 20 6.13 1.72 -1.26
C GLU A 20 5.89 2.64 -2.44
N LYS A 21 6.87 3.46 -2.78
CA LYS A 21 6.76 4.37 -3.92
C LYS A 21 6.51 3.63 -5.21
N LEU A 22 7.29 2.60 -5.45
CA LEU A 22 7.15 1.81 -6.68
C LEU A 22 5.80 1.12 -6.73
N LEU A 23 5.39 0.54 -5.61
CA LEU A 23 4.12 -0.16 -5.53
C LEU A 23 2.96 0.80 -5.72
N ARG A 24 3.03 1.97 -5.10
CA ARG A 24 1.98 2.97 -5.24
C ARG A 24 1.79 3.38 -6.69
N LYS A 25 2.89 3.59 -7.41
CA LYS A 25 2.81 3.92 -8.81
C LYS A 25 2.09 2.85 -9.61
N LYS A 26 2.44 1.60 -9.38
CA LYS A 26 1.81 0.49 -10.09
C LYS A 26 0.33 0.40 -9.78
N LEU A 27 -0.03 0.55 -8.52
CA LEU A 27 -1.43 0.46 -8.12
C LEU A 27 -2.26 1.56 -8.73
N VAL A 28 -1.76 2.78 -8.68
CA VAL A 28 -2.46 3.91 -9.28
C VAL A 28 -2.61 3.74 -10.78
N LYS A 29 -1.59 3.23 -11.43
CA LYS A 29 -1.64 2.97 -12.86
C LYS A 29 -2.68 1.91 -13.21
N SER A 30 -2.94 1.00 -12.28
CA SER A 30 -3.96 -0.03 -12.47
C SER A 30 -5.37 0.44 -12.15
N GLY A 31 -5.52 1.69 -11.76
CA GLY A 31 -6.83 2.24 -11.43
C GLY A 31 -7.23 2.08 -9.98
N LEU A 32 -6.31 1.69 -9.12
CA LEU A 32 -6.57 1.55 -7.71
C LEU A 32 -6.26 2.85 -6.97
N ARG A 33 -6.91 3.05 -5.85
CA ARG A 33 -6.65 4.21 -5.01
C ARG A 33 -5.86 3.79 -3.77
N VAL A 34 -4.73 4.44 -3.56
CA VAL A 34 -3.88 4.15 -2.42
C VAL A 34 -4.11 5.20 -1.34
N TYR A 35 -4.41 4.72 -0.14
CA TYR A 35 -4.70 5.58 1.00
C TYR A 35 -3.64 5.40 2.08
N GLU A 36 -3.43 6.44 2.84
CA GLU A 36 -2.47 6.40 3.94
C GLU A 36 -3.09 5.95 5.25
N GLN A 37 -4.39 5.83 5.27
CA GLN A 37 -5.10 5.41 6.47
C GLN A 37 -6.00 4.23 6.15
N LEU A 38 -6.11 3.33 7.11
CA LEU A 38 -6.99 2.19 6.98
C LEU A 38 -8.43 2.64 7.16
N GLU A 39 -9.26 2.31 6.19
CA GLU A 39 -10.68 2.67 6.23
C GLU A 39 -11.54 1.42 6.22
N ALA A 40 -12.77 1.58 6.64
CA ALA A 40 -13.68 0.45 6.78
C ALA A 40 -13.91 -0.28 5.46
N ASP A 41 -13.89 0.46 4.36
CA ASP A 41 -14.14 -0.12 3.04
C ASP A 41 -12.85 -0.39 2.26
N THR A 42 -11.74 -0.53 2.96
CA THR A 42 -10.47 -0.88 2.31
C THR A 42 -10.56 -2.29 1.74
N ALA A 43 -10.26 -2.39 0.45
CA ALA A 43 -10.37 -3.67 -0.24
C ALA A 43 -9.12 -4.53 -0.10
N LEU A 44 -7.96 -3.89 0.04
CA LEU A 44 -6.70 -4.61 0.09
C LEU A 44 -5.73 -3.91 1.03
N ILE A 45 -5.04 -4.71 1.84
CA ILE A 45 -4.00 -4.20 2.74
C ILE A 45 -2.68 -4.81 2.33
N ILE A 46 -1.69 -3.97 2.10
CA ILE A 46 -0.36 -4.43 1.72
C ILE A 46 0.62 -4.01 2.80
N CYS A 47 1.37 -4.99 3.31
CA CYS A 47 2.39 -4.73 4.32
C CYS A 47 3.76 -4.83 3.69
N ILE A 48 4.58 -3.82 3.93
CA ILE A 48 5.93 -3.76 3.38
C ILE A 48 6.92 -3.70 4.52
N GLY A 49 7.97 -4.49 4.43
CA GLY A 49 9.01 -4.54 5.45
C GLY A 49 8.69 -5.56 6.50
N GLY A 50 9.43 -5.55 7.57
CA GLY A 50 9.19 -6.49 8.65
C GLY A 50 9.64 -7.89 8.31
N ASP A 51 10.91 -8.07 8.19
CA ASP A 51 11.47 -9.37 7.87
C ASP A 51 11.12 -10.41 8.93
N GLY A 52 10.34 -11.37 8.53
CA GLY A 52 10.01 -12.48 9.40
C GLY A 52 9.14 -12.14 10.59
N THR A 53 8.41 -11.07 10.51
CA THR A 53 7.57 -10.65 11.63
C THR A 53 6.18 -11.25 11.59
N LEU A 54 5.85 -11.92 10.58
CA LEU A 54 4.52 -12.52 10.48
C LEU A 54 4.48 -13.90 11.08
#